data_52ae40c18dd64c755a38f25da555bf1f
#
_entry.id   52ae40c18dd64c755a38f25da555bf1f
#
_cell.length_a   1.000
_cell.length_b   1.000
_cell.length_c   1.000
_cell.angle_alpha   90.00
_cell.angle_beta   90.00
_cell.angle_gamma   90.00
#
_symmetry.space_group_name_H-M   'P 1'
#
loop_
_entity.id
_entity.type
_entity.pdbx_description
1 polymer ?
#
loop_
_entity_poly.entity_id
_entity_poly.type
_entity_poly.pdbx_seq_one_letter_code
_entity_poly.pdbx_strand_id
1 'polypeptide(L)'
;VDALKGDGLVLGNLRISRKPDVFIGPGNILDGLVDAGFIARHVPFAESRGNVILVRKGNPKGIASVADLLSDDVTVACSNPVTEKASYTVYAEAAGGLARQAGEDGNAVVAKLSTAGPKTVHSQIIHHREVPELIGAGLADAAVIYYHLALRYTRIFPDIFELLDIGGVLSGERSPTNPTTRYHIGVVADGGKWGEHFVSFMQSNTVQHLYEEHGLLRLC
;
A
#
# COMPACT_ATOMS: atom_id res chain seq x y z
N VAL A 1 -3.88 17.70 6.97
CA VAL A 1 -3.45 17.41 5.60
C VAL A 1 -2.56 18.53 5.10
N ASP A 2 -1.25 18.33 5.26
CA ASP A 2 -0.26 19.31 4.80
C ASP A 2 0.18 19.08 3.35
N ALA A 3 -0.59 18.26 2.62
CA ALA A 3 -0.18 17.76 1.31
C ALA A 3 -0.06 18.86 0.24
N LEU A 4 -0.86 19.92 0.29
CA LEU A 4 -0.86 21.00 -0.69
C LEU A 4 -0.64 22.34 0.00
N LYS A 5 0.59 22.64 0.40
CA LYS A 5 0.96 23.97 0.95
C LYS A 5 1.71 24.81 -0.08
N GLY A 6 1.29 26.08 -0.22
CA GLY A 6 1.90 27.01 -1.19
C GLY A 6 1.72 26.54 -2.64
N ASP A 7 2.77 26.59 -3.45
CA ASP A 7 2.75 26.24 -4.87
C ASP A 7 3.15 24.78 -5.16
N GLY A 8 3.27 23.94 -4.13
CA GLY A 8 3.74 22.55 -4.24
C GLY A 8 2.88 21.54 -3.50
N LEU A 9 3.28 20.29 -3.62
CA LEU A 9 2.69 19.14 -2.96
C LEU A 9 3.75 18.48 -2.05
N VAL A 10 3.36 18.13 -0.82
CA VAL A 10 4.19 17.37 0.12
C VAL A 10 3.50 16.05 0.44
N LEU A 11 4.17 14.94 0.14
CA LEU A 11 3.72 13.56 0.43
C LEU A 11 4.83 12.85 1.21
N GLY A 12 4.65 12.69 2.53
CA GLY A 12 5.73 12.22 3.38
C GLY A 12 6.97 13.11 3.22
N ASN A 13 8.09 12.53 2.80
CA ASN A 13 9.33 13.25 2.53
C ASN A 13 9.48 13.74 1.07
N LEU A 14 8.53 13.41 0.21
CA LEU A 14 8.53 13.85 -1.19
C LEU A 14 7.97 15.27 -1.31
N ARG A 15 8.71 16.15 -1.98
CA ARG A 15 8.26 17.52 -2.31
C ARG A 15 8.23 17.70 -3.82
N ILE A 16 7.08 18.12 -4.33
CA ILE A 16 6.85 18.42 -5.74
C ILE A 16 6.57 19.91 -5.85
N SER A 17 7.34 20.62 -6.71
CA SER A 17 7.30 22.08 -6.84
C SER A 17 6.11 22.63 -7.64
N ARG A 18 5.19 21.79 -8.07
CA ARG A 18 3.98 22.20 -8.80
C ARG A 18 2.75 21.55 -8.17
N LYS A 19 1.62 22.25 -8.19
CA LYS A 19 0.32 21.64 -7.88
C LYS A 19 -0.03 20.67 -9.01
N PRO A 20 -0.46 19.44 -8.69
CA PRO A 20 -0.98 18.53 -9.70
C PRO A 20 -2.37 18.98 -10.16
N ASP A 21 -2.77 18.64 -11.38
CA ASP A 21 -4.12 18.86 -11.88
C ASP A 21 -5.13 17.86 -11.27
N VAL A 22 -4.62 16.68 -10.86
CA VAL A 22 -5.41 15.58 -10.28
C VAL A 22 -4.67 14.98 -9.11
N PHE A 23 -5.40 14.60 -8.07
CA PHE A 23 -4.87 13.85 -6.94
C PHE A 23 -5.53 12.47 -6.84
N ILE A 24 -4.73 11.44 -6.62
CA ILE A 24 -5.16 10.05 -6.42
C ILE A 24 -4.65 9.57 -5.06
N GLY A 25 -5.52 8.95 -4.29
CA GLY A 25 -5.16 8.40 -2.99
C GLY A 25 -6.31 7.68 -2.29
N PRO A 26 -6.11 7.22 -1.05
CA PRO A 26 -7.19 6.70 -0.21
C PRO A 26 -8.27 7.76 0.03
N GLY A 27 -9.55 7.34 0.10
CA GLY A 27 -10.69 8.24 0.23
C GLY A 27 -10.56 9.23 1.38
N ASN A 28 -10.16 8.77 2.56
CA ASN A 28 -9.97 9.61 3.74
C ASN A 28 -8.90 10.72 3.58
N ILE A 29 -7.92 10.51 2.71
CA ILE A 29 -6.94 11.56 2.38
C ILE A 29 -7.60 12.62 1.50
N LEU A 30 -8.42 12.20 0.53
CA LEU A 30 -9.13 13.12 -0.34
C LEU A 30 -10.24 13.87 0.41
N ASP A 31 -10.92 13.25 1.38
CA ASP A 31 -11.84 13.93 2.29
C ASP A 31 -11.15 15.13 2.96
N GLY A 32 -9.95 14.93 3.49
CA GLY A 32 -9.16 16.02 4.07
C GLY A 32 -8.75 17.10 3.06
N LEU A 33 -8.59 16.78 1.76
CA LEU A 33 -8.34 17.78 0.72
C LEU A 33 -9.59 18.55 0.36
N VAL A 34 -10.78 17.94 0.43
CA VAL A 34 -12.07 18.62 0.29
C VAL A 34 -12.27 19.60 1.44
N ASP A 35 -12.08 19.14 2.69
CA ASP A 35 -12.21 19.98 3.89
C ASP A 35 -11.26 21.18 3.88
N ALA A 36 -10.07 21.00 3.31
CA ALA A 36 -9.07 22.05 3.14
C ALA A 36 -9.30 22.94 1.90
N GLY A 37 -10.32 22.68 1.09
CA GLY A 37 -10.68 23.47 -0.10
C GLY A 37 -9.73 23.30 -1.30
N PHE A 38 -8.92 22.25 -1.34
CA PHE A 38 -8.01 22.00 -2.48
C PHE A 38 -8.68 21.25 -3.63
N ILE A 39 -9.68 20.43 -3.34
CA ILE A 39 -10.52 19.74 -4.32
C ILE A 39 -11.99 19.98 -3.96
N ALA A 40 -12.86 20.07 -4.95
CA ALA A 40 -14.29 20.28 -4.72
C ALA A 40 -15.01 18.95 -4.37
N ARG A 41 -14.57 17.87 -4.98
CA ARG A 41 -15.13 16.51 -4.83
C ARG A 41 -14.12 15.47 -5.30
N HIS A 42 -14.32 14.25 -4.88
CA HIS A 42 -13.59 13.09 -5.40
C HIS A 42 -14.55 11.92 -5.66
N VAL A 43 -14.11 11.00 -6.49
CA VAL A 43 -14.87 9.80 -6.83
C VAL A 43 -14.01 8.56 -6.64
N PRO A 44 -14.57 7.42 -6.19
CA PRO A 44 -13.85 6.17 -6.15
C PRO A 44 -13.63 5.65 -7.57
N PHE A 45 -12.52 4.94 -7.80
CA PHE A 45 -12.23 4.36 -9.13
C PHE A 45 -11.67 2.93 -9.08
N ALA A 46 -11.05 2.53 -7.97
CA ALA A 46 -10.52 1.17 -7.77
C ALA A 46 -10.45 0.83 -6.28
N GLU A 47 -10.32 -0.47 -5.98
CA GLU A 47 -10.12 -0.94 -4.61
C GLU A 47 -8.99 -1.97 -4.57
N SER A 48 -8.17 -1.98 -3.52
CA SER A 48 -7.16 -3.02 -3.33
C SER A 48 -7.83 -4.37 -3.03
N ARG A 49 -7.16 -5.48 -3.40
CA ARG A 49 -7.66 -6.83 -3.10
C ARG A 49 -7.30 -7.33 -1.70
N GLY A 50 -6.61 -6.51 -0.91
CA GLY A 50 -6.04 -6.85 0.38
C GLY A 50 -4.51 -6.86 0.34
N ASN A 51 -3.91 -7.48 1.36
CA ASN A 51 -2.48 -7.50 1.59
C ASN A 51 -1.92 -8.93 1.48
N VAL A 52 -0.66 -9.03 1.13
CA VAL A 52 0.11 -10.27 1.00
C VAL A 52 1.48 -10.08 1.66
N ILE A 53 2.24 -11.14 1.84
CA ILE A 53 3.66 -11.03 2.20
C ILE A 53 4.49 -11.07 0.92
N LEU A 54 5.36 -10.09 0.72
CA LEU A 54 6.42 -10.11 -0.28
C LEU A 54 7.70 -10.64 0.35
N VAL A 55 8.33 -11.61 -0.31
CA VAL A 55 9.61 -12.21 0.10
C VAL A 55 10.56 -12.32 -1.08
N ARG A 56 11.82 -12.64 -0.83
CA ARG A 56 12.73 -13.04 -1.90
C ARG A 56 12.29 -14.37 -2.51
N LYS A 57 12.62 -14.57 -3.78
CA LYS A 57 12.35 -15.81 -4.53
C LYS A 57 12.86 -17.04 -3.80
N GLY A 58 12.01 -18.05 -3.73
CA GLY A 58 12.28 -19.31 -3.00
C GLY A 58 12.06 -19.21 -1.50
N ASN A 59 11.57 -18.06 -0.99
CA ASN A 59 11.23 -17.87 0.42
C ASN A 59 12.29 -18.44 1.40
N PRO A 60 13.52 -17.88 1.44
CA PRO A 60 14.65 -18.47 2.16
C PRO A 60 14.44 -18.65 3.66
N LYS A 61 13.48 -17.91 4.24
CA LYS A 61 13.13 -17.99 5.67
C LYS A 61 11.96 -18.95 5.96
N GLY A 62 11.36 -19.55 4.93
CA GLY A 62 10.23 -20.47 5.10
C GLY A 62 9.00 -19.82 5.71
N ILE A 63 8.78 -18.52 5.45
CA ILE A 63 7.64 -17.76 5.98
C ILE A 63 6.35 -18.32 5.38
N ALA A 64 5.41 -18.74 6.20
CA ALA A 64 4.11 -19.29 5.78
C ALA A 64 2.93 -18.44 6.27
N SER A 65 3.14 -17.66 7.31
CA SER A 65 2.11 -16.85 7.97
C SER A 65 2.65 -15.51 8.48
N VAL A 66 1.76 -14.64 8.93
CA VAL A 66 2.15 -13.39 9.60
C VAL A 66 2.80 -13.63 10.97
N ALA A 67 2.55 -14.78 11.61
CA ALA A 67 3.19 -15.13 12.88
C ALA A 67 4.69 -15.37 12.71
N ASP A 68 5.13 -15.88 11.56
CA ASP A 68 6.53 -16.13 11.27
C ASP A 68 7.35 -14.83 11.20
N LEU A 69 6.69 -13.68 11.00
CA LEU A 69 7.33 -12.37 11.08
C LEU A 69 7.89 -12.07 12.47
N LEU A 70 7.41 -12.75 13.53
CA LEU A 70 7.92 -12.61 14.90
C LEU A 70 9.24 -13.33 15.14
N SER A 71 9.63 -14.23 14.26
CA SER A 71 10.89 -14.98 14.42
C SER A 71 12.11 -14.05 14.55
N ASP A 72 13.05 -14.42 15.43
CA ASP A 72 14.25 -13.63 15.70
C ASP A 72 15.23 -13.59 14.52
N ASP A 73 15.12 -14.53 13.58
CA ASP A 73 15.95 -14.58 12.39
C ASP A 73 15.29 -13.88 11.17
N VAL A 74 14.05 -13.36 11.31
CA VAL A 74 13.33 -12.63 10.26
C VAL A 74 13.42 -11.13 10.46
N THR A 75 13.94 -10.44 9.45
CA THR A 75 13.95 -8.98 9.36
C THR A 75 12.81 -8.51 8.46
N VAL A 76 11.95 -7.62 8.96
CA VAL A 76 10.76 -7.14 8.25
C VAL A 76 10.99 -5.72 7.73
N ALA A 77 10.71 -5.49 6.45
CA ALA A 77 10.59 -4.13 5.91
C ALA A 77 9.14 -3.64 6.03
N CYS A 78 8.94 -2.38 6.38
CA CYS A 78 7.62 -1.80 6.57
C CYS A 78 7.58 -0.33 6.13
N SER A 79 6.40 0.16 5.76
CA SER A 79 6.17 1.59 5.59
C SER A 79 6.35 2.33 6.92
N ASN A 80 6.81 3.57 6.85
CA ASN A 80 7.11 4.35 8.04
C ASN A 80 5.83 4.73 8.80
N PRO A 81 5.71 4.40 10.10
CA PRO A 81 4.49 4.67 10.90
C PRO A 81 4.20 6.17 11.09
N VAL A 82 5.19 7.03 10.89
CA VAL A 82 5.06 8.48 11.07
C VAL A 82 4.81 9.19 9.74
N THR A 83 5.69 8.98 8.76
CA THR A 83 5.65 9.71 7.46
C THR A 83 4.70 9.07 6.44
N GLU A 84 4.40 7.78 6.59
CA GLU A 84 3.51 7.00 5.71
C GLU A 84 2.40 6.30 6.52
N LYS A 85 1.84 7.00 7.49
CA LYS A 85 0.90 6.47 8.47
C LYS A 85 -0.29 5.71 7.82
N ALA A 86 -0.83 6.20 6.71
CA ALA A 86 -2.01 5.60 6.08
C ALA A 86 -1.74 4.16 5.60
N SER A 87 -0.65 3.92 4.88
CA SER A 87 -0.27 2.57 4.43
C SER A 87 0.21 1.71 5.59
N TYR A 88 1.01 2.28 6.51
CA TYR A 88 1.43 1.56 7.70
C TYR A 88 0.24 1.00 8.48
N THR A 89 -0.80 1.81 8.73
CA THR A 89 -2.00 1.38 9.47
C THR A 89 -2.65 0.17 8.79
N VAL A 90 -2.85 0.21 7.47
CA VAL A 90 -3.45 -0.91 6.73
C VAL A 90 -2.62 -2.19 6.83
N TYR A 91 -1.29 -2.09 6.71
CA TYR A 91 -0.40 -3.26 6.79
C TYR A 91 -0.34 -3.85 8.21
N ALA A 92 -0.28 -2.99 9.23
CA ALA A 92 -0.27 -3.42 10.62
C ALA A 92 -1.61 -4.04 11.03
N GLU A 93 -2.74 -3.48 10.59
CA GLU A 93 -4.08 -4.03 10.82
C GLU A 93 -4.24 -5.40 10.15
N ALA A 94 -3.78 -5.54 8.89
CA ALA A 94 -3.78 -6.81 8.18
C ALA A 94 -2.97 -7.87 8.93
N ALA A 95 -1.71 -7.57 9.24
CA ALA A 95 -0.81 -8.51 9.92
C ALA A 95 -1.33 -8.90 11.30
N GLY A 96 -1.69 -7.91 12.14
CA GLY A 96 -2.22 -8.17 13.48
C GLY A 96 -3.59 -8.86 13.48
N GLY A 97 -4.47 -8.52 12.53
CA GLY A 97 -5.78 -9.13 12.38
C GLY A 97 -5.70 -10.61 11.97
N LEU A 98 -4.86 -10.92 10.98
CA LEU A 98 -4.63 -12.29 10.51
C LEU A 98 -3.94 -13.15 11.57
N ALA A 99 -2.99 -12.60 12.33
CA ALA A 99 -2.37 -13.29 13.45
C ALA A 99 -3.42 -13.68 14.52
N ARG A 100 -4.25 -12.71 14.94
CA ARG A 100 -5.34 -12.98 15.91
C ARG A 100 -6.33 -14.03 15.39
N GLN A 101 -6.68 -13.99 14.11
CA GLN A 101 -7.57 -14.98 13.49
C GLN A 101 -6.96 -16.38 13.52
N ALA A 102 -5.65 -16.50 13.42
CA ALA A 102 -4.92 -17.75 13.53
C ALA A 102 -4.68 -18.20 14.99
N GLY A 103 -5.12 -17.44 16.00
CA GLY A 103 -4.89 -17.73 17.42
C GLY A 103 -3.51 -17.27 17.94
N GLU A 104 -2.81 -16.43 17.17
CA GLU A 104 -1.48 -15.91 17.48
C GLU A 104 -1.53 -14.51 18.10
N ASP A 105 -0.42 -14.04 18.67
CA ASP A 105 -0.32 -12.70 19.28
C ASP A 105 -0.22 -11.59 18.21
N GLY A 106 -1.38 -11.13 17.74
CA GLY A 106 -1.44 -10.02 16.77
C GLY A 106 -0.93 -8.68 17.33
N ASN A 107 -0.90 -8.49 18.65
CA ASN A 107 -0.34 -7.27 19.24
C ASN A 107 1.19 -7.31 19.19
N ALA A 108 1.80 -8.46 19.41
CA ALA A 108 3.23 -8.64 19.23
C ALA A 108 3.66 -8.37 17.78
N VAL A 109 2.88 -8.85 16.78
CA VAL A 109 3.13 -8.56 15.36
C VAL A 109 3.08 -7.06 15.10
N VAL A 110 2.04 -6.37 15.55
CA VAL A 110 1.91 -4.91 15.37
C VAL A 110 3.04 -4.17 16.09
N ALA A 111 3.41 -4.57 17.31
CA ALA A 111 4.51 -3.97 18.06
C ALA A 111 5.84 -4.11 17.33
N LYS A 112 6.14 -5.28 16.76
CA LYS A 112 7.34 -5.50 15.94
C LYS A 112 7.37 -4.58 14.72
N LEU A 113 6.25 -4.44 14.00
CA LEU A 113 6.18 -3.57 12.83
C LEU A 113 6.29 -2.07 13.17
N SER A 114 5.86 -1.65 14.36
CA SER A 114 5.82 -0.25 14.77
C SER A 114 7.17 0.32 15.19
N THR A 115 8.10 -0.53 15.61
CA THR A 115 9.35 -0.10 16.22
C THR A 115 10.53 -0.42 15.32
N ALA A 116 11.17 0.62 14.76
CA ALA A 116 12.40 0.43 13.99
C ALA A 116 13.51 -0.15 14.88
N GLY A 117 14.27 -1.09 14.33
CA GLY A 117 15.31 -1.78 15.07
C GLY A 117 16.08 -2.79 14.21
N PRO A 118 16.89 -3.64 14.81
CA PRO A 118 17.70 -4.61 14.05
C PRO A 118 16.87 -5.59 13.20
N LYS A 119 15.60 -5.78 13.56
CA LYS A 119 14.68 -6.72 12.89
C LYS A 119 13.45 -6.06 12.26
N THR A 120 13.42 -4.73 12.21
CA THR A 120 12.37 -3.97 11.52
C THR A 120 12.95 -2.71 10.89
N VAL A 121 12.87 -2.62 9.58
CA VAL A 121 13.38 -1.50 8.79
C VAL A 121 12.20 -0.72 8.20
N HIS A 122 12.10 0.56 8.53
CA HIS A 122 11.08 1.45 7.97
C HIS A 122 11.60 2.19 6.73
N SER A 123 10.73 2.37 5.74
CA SER A 123 11.01 3.24 4.58
C SER A 123 11.33 4.67 5.02
N GLN A 124 12.19 5.34 4.27
CA GLN A 124 12.63 6.71 4.58
C GLN A 124 11.95 7.75 3.68
N ILE A 125 11.66 7.41 2.43
CA ILE A 125 11.08 8.30 1.43
C ILE A 125 9.72 7.80 1.00
N ILE A 126 9.64 6.58 0.39
CA ILE A 126 8.40 6.00 -0.12
C ILE A 126 8.46 4.47 -0.13
N HIS A 127 7.58 3.84 0.66
CA HIS A 127 7.56 2.38 0.85
C HIS A 127 7.33 1.58 -0.45
N HIS A 128 6.62 2.13 -1.42
CA HIS A 128 6.34 1.45 -2.69
C HIS A 128 7.61 1.02 -3.45
N ARG A 129 8.73 1.71 -3.23
CA ARG A 129 10.03 1.41 -3.86
C ARG A 129 11.02 0.84 -2.86
N GLU A 130 11.14 1.47 -1.70
CA GLU A 130 12.18 1.12 -0.72
C GLU A 130 11.92 -0.24 -0.08
N VAL A 131 10.67 -0.60 0.23
CA VAL A 131 10.38 -1.89 0.85
C VAL A 131 10.76 -3.07 -0.06
N PRO A 132 10.37 -3.12 -1.35
CA PRO A 132 10.88 -4.14 -2.26
C PRO A 132 12.40 -4.08 -2.47
N GLU A 133 12.99 -2.87 -2.52
CA GLU A 133 14.45 -2.71 -2.64
C GLU A 133 15.18 -3.36 -1.45
N LEU A 134 14.73 -3.13 -0.22
CA LEU A 134 15.30 -3.74 0.99
C LEU A 134 15.25 -5.26 0.92
N ILE A 135 14.14 -5.83 0.45
CA ILE A 135 13.99 -7.29 0.28
C ILE A 135 14.91 -7.81 -0.83
N GLY A 136 14.92 -7.16 -1.99
CA GLY A 136 15.76 -7.55 -3.13
C GLY A 136 17.26 -7.48 -2.82
N ALA A 137 17.69 -6.48 -2.06
CA ALA A 137 19.07 -6.32 -1.59
C ALA A 137 19.45 -7.27 -0.43
N GLY A 138 18.49 -8.02 0.12
CA GLY A 138 18.73 -8.91 1.27
C GLY A 138 18.92 -8.19 2.61
N LEU A 139 18.49 -6.94 2.70
CA LEU A 139 18.48 -6.14 3.93
C LEU A 139 17.23 -6.39 4.78
N ALA A 140 16.20 -6.95 4.17
CA ALA A 140 15.02 -7.49 4.83
C ALA A 140 14.61 -8.81 4.19
N ASP A 141 13.88 -9.64 4.94
CA ASP A 141 13.42 -10.95 4.51
C ASP A 141 11.98 -10.93 3.99
N ALA A 142 11.14 -10.09 4.57
CA ALA A 142 9.71 -10.04 4.28
C ALA A 142 9.11 -8.64 4.46
N ALA A 143 7.96 -8.41 3.83
CA ALA A 143 7.10 -7.26 4.10
C ALA A 143 5.62 -7.61 3.88
N VAL A 144 4.74 -7.09 4.72
CA VAL A 144 3.30 -7.06 4.45
C VAL A 144 3.01 -5.82 3.60
N ILE A 145 2.50 -6.02 2.40
CA ILE A 145 2.17 -4.93 1.47
C ILE A 145 0.90 -5.25 0.67
N TYR A 146 0.32 -4.26 0.03
CA TYR A 146 -0.80 -4.46 -0.88
C TYR A 146 -0.49 -5.49 -1.98
N TYR A 147 -1.46 -6.34 -2.27
CA TYR A 147 -1.35 -7.35 -3.33
C TYR A 147 -0.91 -6.77 -4.68
N HIS A 148 -1.51 -5.67 -5.12
CA HIS A 148 -1.17 -5.06 -6.42
C HIS A 148 0.29 -4.56 -6.49
N LEU A 149 0.87 -4.14 -5.37
CA LEU A 149 2.30 -3.79 -5.32
C LEU A 149 3.17 -5.05 -5.41
N ALA A 150 2.88 -6.07 -4.62
CA ALA A 150 3.60 -7.34 -4.68
C ALA A 150 3.52 -7.97 -6.08
N LEU A 151 2.32 -8.01 -6.68
CA LEU A 151 2.09 -8.51 -8.03
C LEU A 151 2.95 -7.80 -9.08
N ARG A 152 3.07 -6.48 -8.98
CA ARG A 152 3.93 -5.69 -9.88
C ARG A 152 5.39 -6.15 -9.78
N TYR A 153 5.92 -6.29 -8.57
CA TYR A 153 7.32 -6.65 -8.35
C TYR A 153 7.61 -8.09 -8.77
N THR A 154 6.71 -9.04 -8.48
CA THR A 154 6.87 -10.43 -8.91
C THR A 154 6.78 -10.61 -10.42
N ARG A 155 6.04 -9.74 -11.13
CA ARG A 155 5.96 -9.75 -12.61
C ARG A 155 7.19 -9.11 -13.27
N ILE A 156 7.71 -8.01 -12.73
CA ILE A 156 8.87 -7.31 -13.31
C ILE A 156 10.18 -8.02 -12.96
N PHE A 157 10.26 -8.61 -11.78
CA PHE A 157 11.46 -9.26 -11.24
C PHE A 157 11.14 -10.67 -10.71
N PRO A 158 10.70 -11.60 -11.58
CA PRO A 158 10.22 -12.94 -11.18
C PRO A 158 11.31 -13.82 -10.54
N ASP A 159 12.57 -13.52 -10.81
CA ASP A 159 13.72 -14.23 -10.25
C ASP A 159 14.18 -13.67 -8.89
N ILE A 160 13.63 -12.51 -8.49
CA ILE A 160 14.01 -11.84 -7.24
C ILE A 160 12.92 -11.97 -6.18
N PHE A 161 11.64 -11.88 -6.58
CA PHE A 161 10.52 -11.80 -5.65
C PHE A 161 9.53 -12.94 -5.79
N GLU A 162 8.92 -13.26 -4.66
CA GLU A 162 7.78 -14.15 -4.53
C GLU A 162 6.77 -13.51 -3.57
N LEU A 163 5.48 -13.73 -3.81
CA LEU A 163 4.43 -13.30 -2.90
C LEU A 163 3.78 -14.51 -2.23
N LEU A 164 3.44 -14.37 -0.96
CA LEU A 164 2.75 -15.38 -0.18
C LEU A 164 1.34 -14.89 0.13
N ASP A 165 0.36 -15.75 -0.16
CA ASP A 165 -1.04 -15.44 0.15
C ASP A 165 -1.26 -15.50 1.67
N ILE A 166 -1.77 -14.41 2.21
CA ILE A 166 -2.23 -14.33 3.59
C ILE A 166 -3.69 -13.92 3.62
N GLY A 167 -4.52 -14.77 4.18
CA GLY A 167 -5.95 -14.47 4.32
C GLY A 167 -6.73 -14.50 3.00
N GLY A 168 -6.38 -15.35 2.04
CA GLY A 168 -7.22 -15.74 0.91
C GLY A 168 -7.33 -14.71 -0.22
N VAL A 169 -6.33 -13.84 -0.40
CA VAL A 169 -6.33 -12.81 -1.46
C VAL A 169 -6.28 -13.43 -2.85
N LEU A 170 -5.50 -14.50 -3.02
CA LEU A 170 -5.34 -15.19 -4.31
C LEU A 170 -6.49 -16.14 -4.61
N SER A 171 -7.06 -16.80 -3.61
CA SER A 171 -8.22 -17.69 -3.75
C SER A 171 -9.52 -16.93 -4.05
N GLY A 172 -9.56 -15.62 -3.79
CA GLY A 172 -10.77 -14.80 -3.88
C GLY A 172 -11.65 -14.85 -2.62
N GLU A 173 -11.26 -15.62 -1.61
CA GLU A 173 -11.94 -15.76 -0.32
C GLU A 173 -11.24 -14.92 0.76
N ARG A 174 -11.03 -13.64 0.47
CA ARG A 174 -10.29 -12.73 1.36
C ARG A 174 -10.90 -12.67 2.75
N SER A 175 -10.06 -12.89 3.77
CA SER A 175 -10.44 -12.72 5.17
C SER A 175 -10.94 -11.30 5.48
N PRO A 176 -12.01 -11.12 6.26
CA PRO A 176 -12.44 -9.82 6.74
C PRO A 176 -11.37 -9.05 7.54
N THR A 177 -10.43 -9.77 8.16
CA THR A 177 -9.32 -9.17 8.91
C THR A 177 -8.15 -8.72 8.03
N ASN A 178 -8.21 -8.95 6.71
CA ASN A 178 -7.27 -8.42 5.73
C ASN A 178 -7.91 -7.21 5.02
N PRO A 179 -7.71 -5.97 5.49
CA PRO A 179 -8.44 -4.80 5.02
C PRO A 179 -8.11 -4.45 3.57
N THR A 180 -9.07 -3.84 2.89
CA THR A 180 -8.89 -3.23 1.58
C THR A 180 -8.77 -1.72 1.70
N THR A 181 -8.25 -1.09 0.66
CA THR A 181 -8.22 0.37 0.51
C THR A 181 -8.95 0.73 -0.77
N ARG A 182 -9.97 1.59 -0.64
CA ARG A 182 -10.64 2.18 -1.78
C ARG A 182 -9.90 3.42 -2.22
N TYR A 183 -9.48 3.44 -3.48
CA TYR A 183 -8.77 4.56 -4.08
C TYR A 183 -9.74 5.50 -4.75
N HIS A 184 -9.52 6.78 -4.49
CA HIS A 184 -10.31 7.88 -5.02
C HIS A 184 -9.44 8.79 -5.89
N ILE A 185 -10.08 9.53 -6.77
CA ILE A 185 -9.49 10.52 -7.66
C ILE A 185 -10.30 11.81 -7.56
N GLY A 186 -9.61 12.94 -7.46
CA GLY A 186 -10.21 14.27 -7.42
C GLY A 186 -9.42 15.27 -8.25
N VAL A 187 -10.11 16.25 -8.80
CA VAL A 187 -9.52 17.35 -9.54
C VAL A 187 -9.07 18.43 -8.56
N VAL A 188 -7.81 18.86 -8.67
CA VAL A 188 -7.22 19.91 -7.83
C VAL A 188 -7.46 21.28 -8.48
N ALA A 189 -8.02 22.20 -7.72
CA ALA A 189 -8.40 23.53 -8.20
C ALA A 189 -9.30 23.45 -9.47
N ASP A 190 -8.87 24.01 -10.59
CA ASP A 190 -9.58 23.96 -11.88
C ASP A 190 -9.20 22.72 -12.74
N GLY A 191 -8.23 21.92 -12.29
CA GLY A 191 -7.78 20.71 -12.98
C GLY A 191 -7.01 20.93 -14.27
N GLY A 192 -6.72 22.17 -14.59
CA GLY A 192 -6.08 22.50 -15.86
C GLY A 192 -6.86 22.00 -17.08
N LYS A 193 -6.18 21.86 -18.20
CA LYS A 193 -6.81 21.45 -19.47
C LYS A 193 -7.35 20.01 -19.46
N TRP A 194 -6.77 19.11 -18.69
CA TRP A 194 -6.98 17.66 -18.80
C TRP A 194 -7.53 16.96 -17.55
N GLY A 195 -7.63 17.65 -16.42
CA GLY A 195 -8.00 17.03 -15.14
C GLY A 195 -9.33 16.29 -15.19
N GLU A 196 -10.42 16.93 -15.63
CA GLU A 196 -11.75 16.30 -15.74
C GLU A 196 -11.78 15.16 -16.77
N HIS A 197 -11.08 15.32 -17.90
CA HIS A 197 -10.97 14.28 -18.91
C HIS A 197 -10.23 13.07 -18.38
N PHE A 198 -9.17 13.29 -17.58
CA PHE A 198 -8.41 12.22 -16.97
C PHE A 198 -9.24 11.47 -15.91
N VAL A 199 -9.99 12.17 -15.08
CA VAL A 199 -10.92 11.54 -14.11
C VAL A 199 -11.94 10.67 -14.84
N SER A 200 -12.57 11.18 -15.90
CA SER A 200 -13.53 10.42 -16.71
C SER A 200 -12.89 9.18 -17.36
N PHE A 201 -11.66 9.33 -17.88
CA PHE A 201 -10.91 8.22 -18.45
C PHE A 201 -10.63 7.13 -17.40
N MET A 202 -10.19 7.50 -16.20
CA MET A 202 -9.92 6.56 -15.10
C MET A 202 -11.15 5.76 -14.65
N GLN A 203 -12.35 6.29 -14.86
CA GLN A 203 -13.61 5.58 -14.57
C GLN A 203 -14.16 4.78 -15.78
N SER A 204 -13.53 4.88 -16.94
CA SER A 204 -14.00 4.19 -18.15
C SER A 204 -13.86 2.67 -18.06
N ASN A 205 -14.73 1.93 -18.75
CA ASN A 205 -14.66 0.47 -18.85
C ASN A 205 -13.30 -0.04 -19.36
N THR A 206 -12.67 0.70 -20.26
CA THR A 206 -11.33 0.37 -20.78
C THR A 206 -10.29 0.31 -19.65
N VAL A 207 -10.30 1.30 -18.76
CA VAL A 207 -9.33 1.37 -17.65
C VAL A 207 -9.71 0.38 -16.53
N GLN A 208 -11.00 0.09 -16.34
CA GLN A 208 -11.44 -0.85 -15.32
C GLN A 208 -10.85 -2.26 -15.53
N HIS A 209 -10.66 -2.73 -16.78
CA HIS A 209 -9.97 -3.99 -17.06
C HIS A 209 -8.50 -3.96 -16.66
N LEU A 210 -7.82 -2.83 -16.89
CA LEU A 210 -6.43 -2.67 -16.49
C LEU A 210 -6.25 -2.75 -14.96
N TYR A 211 -7.22 -2.27 -14.17
CA TYR A 211 -7.16 -2.40 -12.71
C TYR A 211 -7.12 -3.87 -12.29
N GLU A 212 -7.97 -4.72 -12.88
CA GLU A 212 -7.98 -6.16 -12.57
C GLU A 212 -6.66 -6.84 -12.97
N GLU A 213 -6.15 -6.53 -14.16
CA GLU A 213 -4.86 -7.05 -14.62
C GLU A 213 -3.72 -6.67 -13.68
N HIS A 214 -3.80 -5.49 -13.07
CA HIS A 214 -2.80 -4.99 -12.12
C HIS A 214 -3.14 -5.28 -10.65
N GLY A 215 -4.08 -6.20 -10.37
CA GLY A 215 -4.34 -6.71 -9.02
C GLY A 215 -5.21 -5.81 -8.15
N LEU A 216 -5.98 -4.91 -8.75
CA LEU A 216 -7.02 -4.13 -8.09
C LEU A 216 -8.41 -4.74 -8.39
N LEU A 217 -9.42 -4.31 -7.64
CA LEU A 217 -10.82 -4.59 -7.92
C LEU A 217 -11.44 -3.41 -8.67
N ARG A 218 -12.32 -3.73 -9.61
CA ARG A 218 -13.20 -2.74 -10.22
C ARG A 218 -14.22 -2.25 -9.19
N LEU A 219 -14.65 -1.02 -9.35
CA LEU A 219 -15.83 -0.50 -8.69
C LEU A 219 -16.98 -0.49 -9.70
N CYS A 220 -18.01 -1.29 -9.41
CA CYS A 220 -19.26 -1.33 -10.17
C CYS A 220 -20.05 -0.05 -9.97
#